data_02b31cb2b37fef6cbeb97a13d23c42b6
#
_entry.id   02b31cb2b37fef6cbeb97a13d23c42b6
#
_cell.length_a   1.000
_cell.length_b   1.000
_cell.length_c   1.000
_cell.angle_alpha   90.00
_cell.angle_beta   90.00
_cell.angle_gamma   90.00
#
_symmetry.space_group_name_H-M   'P 1'
#
loop_
_entity.id
_entity.type
_entity.pdbx_description
1 polymer ?
#
loop_
_entity_poly.entity_id
_entity_poly.type
_entity_poly.pdbx_seq_one_letter_code
_entity_poly.pdbx_strand_id
1 'polypeptide(L)'
;IPNKRAFMHLDTVFTMIDRDKFSVHPEILTGEGELDIYLLEKAKTHVGYEIKHRRSLKETLQEVLGLRKVHLIQCGNGDAIAAAREQWNDGSNTLAIAPGVVVTYDRNYVTNEALRKAGLKVIEVSGSELGRGRGGPRCMSMPLFREEI
;
A
#
# COMPACT_ATOMS: atom_id res chain seq x y z
N ILE A 1 9.35 -6.80 -6.52
CA ILE A 1 8.24 -6.12 -7.21
C ILE A 1 8.49 -6.21 -8.70
N PRO A 2 7.47 -6.53 -9.53
CA PRO A 2 7.62 -6.59 -10.98
C PRO A 2 8.22 -5.31 -11.57
N ASN A 3 9.19 -5.43 -12.49
CA ASN A 3 9.83 -4.29 -13.13
C ASN A 3 8.93 -3.70 -14.22
N LYS A 4 7.95 -2.90 -13.81
CA LYS A 4 6.99 -2.22 -14.69
C LYS A 4 6.93 -0.73 -14.34
N ARG A 5 6.68 0.12 -15.35
CA ARG A 5 6.52 1.57 -15.14
C ARG A 5 5.41 1.91 -14.13
N ALA A 6 4.33 1.13 -14.10
CA ALA A 6 3.23 1.30 -13.14
C ALA A 6 3.64 1.04 -11.69
N PHE A 7 4.81 0.42 -11.45
CA PHE A 7 5.33 0.04 -10.14
C PHE A 7 6.67 0.72 -9.83
N MET A 8 6.86 1.94 -10.31
CA MET A 8 8.13 2.68 -10.14
C MET A 8 8.49 2.95 -8.67
N HIS A 9 7.48 3.08 -7.82
CA HIS A 9 7.63 3.38 -6.40
C HIS A 9 6.87 2.35 -5.56
N LEU A 10 7.39 2.03 -4.39
CA LEU A 10 6.76 1.05 -3.49
C LEU A 10 5.36 1.51 -3.06
N ASP A 11 5.20 2.78 -2.76
CA ASP A 11 3.94 3.37 -2.30
C ASP A 11 2.84 3.49 -3.37
N THR A 12 3.16 3.22 -4.64
CA THR A 12 2.15 3.07 -5.70
C THR A 12 1.53 1.68 -5.72
N VAL A 13 2.15 0.70 -5.07
CA VAL A 13 1.67 -0.69 -5.06
C VAL A 13 1.39 -1.24 -3.67
N PHE A 14 1.87 -0.55 -2.63
CA PHE A 14 1.72 -0.97 -1.25
C PHE A 14 1.74 0.23 -0.30
N THR A 15 0.66 0.42 0.47
CA THR A 15 0.55 1.51 1.45
C THR A 15 -0.16 1.02 2.72
N MET A 16 0.42 1.31 3.89
CA MET A 16 -0.24 1.08 5.17
C MET A 16 -1.34 2.12 5.39
N ILE A 17 -2.56 1.68 5.69
CA ILE A 17 -3.77 2.51 5.78
C ILE A 17 -4.48 2.41 7.13
N ASP A 18 -4.15 1.41 7.92
CA ASP A 18 -4.61 1.22 9.29
C ASP A 18 -3.56 0.39 10.04
N ARG A 19 -3.75 0.12 11.30
CA ARG A 19 -2.82 -0.68 12.13
C ARG A 19 -2.58 -2.08 11.58
N ASP A 20 -3.61 -2.68 10.97
CA ASP A 20 -3.61 -4.05 10.44
C ASP A 20 -4.05 -4.15 8.98
N LYS A 21 -4.28 -2.99 8.30
CA LYS A 21 -4.77 -2.95 6.93
C LYS A 21 -3.80 -2.25 5.99
N PHE A 22 -3.66 -2.81 4.81
CA PHE A 22 -2.77 -2.30 3.76
C PHE A 22 -3.50 -2.27 2.42
N SER A 23 -3.36 -1.18 1.68
CA SER A 23 -3.75 -1.11 0.27
C SER A 23 -2.65 -1.72 -0.58
N VAL A 24 -3.01 -2.61 -1.51
CA VAL A 24 -2.04 -3.32 -2.34
C VAL A 24 -2.53 -3.42 -3.79
N HIS A 25 -1.60 -3.39 -4.73
CA HIS A 25 -1.91 -3.77 -6.10
C HIS A 25 -1.99 -5.30 -6.22
N PRO A 26 -3.02 -5.87 -6.87
CA PRO A 26 -3.20 -7.34 -6.93
C PRO A 26 -2.03 -8.08 -7.58
N GLU A 27 -1.34 -7.51 -8.56
CA GLU A 27 -0.20 -8.17 -9.21
C GLU A 27 0.98 -8.46 -8.29
N ILE A 28 1.14 -7.74 -7.17
CA ILE A 28 2.20 -8.09 -6.20
C ILE A 28 1.81 -9.28 -5.33
N LEU A 29 0.55 -9.73 -5.37
CA LEU A 29 0.05 -10.88 -4.62
C LEU A 29 -0.07 -12.13 -5.49
N THR A 30 -0.25 -11.96 -6.81
CA THR A 30 -0.58 -13.04 -7.77
C THR A 30 0.48 -13.24 -8.83
N GLY A 31 1.63 -12.53 -8.76
CA GLY A 31 2.71 -12.67 -9.74
C GLY A 31 3.17 -14.12 -9.88
N GLU A 32 3.56 -14.53 -11.08
CA GLU A 32 4.20 -15.83 -11.37
C GLU A 32 5.55 -15.91 -10.65
N GLY A 33 5.51 -16.21 -9.39
CA GLY A 33 6.65 -16.26 -8.49
C GLY A 33 6.29 -15.62 -7.16
N GLU A 34 6.69 -16.30 -6.12
CA GLU A 34 6.59 -15.79 -4.76
C GLU A 34 7.39 -14.48 -4.65
N LEU A 35 6.88 -13.53 -3.90
CA LEU A 35 7.62 -12.29 -3.64
C LEU A 35 8.95 -12.61 -2.95
N ASP A 36 10.01 -12.00 -3.42
CA ASP A 36 11.27 -11.97 -2.69
C ASP A 36 11.24 -10.83 -1.68
N ILE A 37 11.05 -11.18 -0.42
CA ILE A 37 11.01 -10.24 0.70
C ILE A 37 12.24 -10.48 1.56
N TYR A 38 13.02 -9.44 1.79
CA TYR A 38 14.22 -9.48 2.60
C TYR A 38 13.99 -8.67 3.88
N LEU A 39 14.03 -9.36 5.03
CA LEU A 39 14.04 -8.72 6.33
C LEU A 39 15.48 -8.41 6.72
N LEU A 40 15.74 -7.17 7.08
CA LEU A 40 17.02 -6.73 7.59
C LEU A 40 16.88 -6.50 9.10
N GLU A 41 17.44 -7.36 9.89
CA GLU A 41 17.45 -7.25 11.34
C GLU A 41 18.86 -6.87 11.83
N LYS A 42 18.95 -6.04 12.87
CA LYS A 42 20.25 -5.74 13.50
C LYS A 42 20.87 -7.01 14.05
N ALA A 43 22.09 -7.31 13.62
CA ALA A 43 22.80 -8.48 14.12
C ALA A 43 23.03 -8.41 15.63
N LYS A 44 22.83 -9.53 16.32
CA LYS A 44 23.01 -9.61 17.78
C LYS A 44 24.48 -9.81 18.17
N THR A 45 25.28 -10.39 17.29
CA THR A 45 26.64 -10.88 17.59
C THR A 45 27.76 -10.12 16.92
N HIS A 46 27.44 -9.25 15.94
CA HIS A 46 28.43 -8.48 15.19
C HIS A 46 27.84 -7.16 14.72
N VAL A 47 28.68 -6.25 14.23
CA VAL A 47 28.22 -5.00 13.60
C VAL A 47 27.68 -5.32 12.21
N GLY A 48 26.41 -5.02 11.94
CA GLY A 48 25.77 -5.26 10.65
C GLY A 48 24.32 -5.73 10.78
N TYR A 49 23.83 -6.35 9.73
CA TYR A 49 22.46 -6.85 9.62
C TYR A 49 22.45 -8.33 9.28
N GLU A 50 21.50 -9.05 9.85
CA GLU A 50 21.10 -10.38 9.40
C GLU A 50 19.98 -10.21 8.37
N ILE A 51 20.12 -10.92 7.24
CA ILE A 51 19.14 -10.88 6.15
C ILE A 51 18.37 -12.19 6.15
N LYS A 52 17.05 -12.10 6.32
CA LYS A 52 16.15 -13.25 6.26
C LYS A 52 15.26 -13.14 5.03
N HIS A 53 15.24 -14.18 4.20
CA HIS A 53 14.38 -14.27 3.03
C HIS A 53 12.98 -14.77 3.41
N ARG A 54 11.95 -14.15 2.88
CA ARG A 54 10.53 -14.50 3.04
C ARG A 54 9.85 -14.46 1.68
N ARG A 55 8.71 -15.15 1.57
CA ARG A 55 7.96 -15.25 0.31
C ARG A 55 6.50 -14.81 0.44
N SER A 56 5.94 -14.86 1.63
CA SER A 56 4.57 -14.45 1.92
C SER A 56 4.53 -13.05 2.53
N LEU A 57 4.01 -12.07 1.79
CA LEU A 57 3.87 -10.69 2.28
C LEU A 57 3.01 -10.65 3.54
N LYS A 58 1.89 -11.36 3.54
CA LYS A 58 0.95 -11.36 4.65
C LYS A 58 1.56 -11.91 5.93
N GLU A 59 2.20 -13.08 5.84
CA GLU A 59 2.86 -13.72 6.99
C GLU A 59 4.04 -12.91 7.50
N THR A 60 4.81 -12.32 6.58
CA THR A 60 5.92 -11.44 6.94
C THR A 60 5.44 -10.21 7.71
N LEU A 61 4.36 -9.57 7.25
CA LEU A 61 3.78 -8.42 7.95
C LEU A 61 3.23 -8.82 9.33
N GLN A 62 2.60 -9.99 9.44
CA GLN A 62 2.14 -10.51 10.74
C GLN A 62 3.30 -10.72 11.71
N GLU A 63 4.39 -11.34 11.23
CA GLU A 63 5.60 -11.60 12.02
C GLU A 63 6.24 -10.30 12.50
N VAL A 64 6.52 -9.39 11.57
CA VAL A 64 7.28 -8.14 11.85
C VAL A 64 6.50 -7.16 12.71
N LEU A 65 5.19 -7.07 12.49
CA LEU A 65 4.32 -6.13 13.21
C LEU A 65 3.67 -6.73 14.46
N GLY A 66 3.89 -8.01 14.74
CA GLY A 66 3.28 -8.72 15.87
C GLY A 66 1.76 -8.81 15.77
N LEU A 67 1.21 -8.85 14.56
CA LEU A 67 -0.22 -8.84 14.32
C LEU A 67 -0.78 -10.25 14.18
N ARG A 68 -1.93 -10.52 14.81
CA ARG A 68 -2.64 -11.79 14.63
C ARG A 68 -3.23 -11.93 13.23
N LYS A 69 -3.61 -10.83 12.61
CA LYS A 69 -4.26 -10.78 11.31
C LYS A 69 -3.83 -9.54 10.56
N VAL A 70 -3.60 -9.70 9.25
CA VAL A 70 -3.31 -8.63 8.31
C VAL A 70 -4.34 -8.68 7.20
N HIS A 71 -4.89 -7.53 6.85
CA HIS A 71 -5.85 -7.33 5.78
C HIS A 71 -5.19 -6.63 4.60
N LEU A 72 -5.13 -7.30 3.46
CA LEU A 72 -4.63 -6.74 2.21
C LEU A 72 -5.83 -6.37 1.33
N ILE A 73 -6.08 -5.07 1.17
CA ILE A 73 -7.20 -4.55 0.38
C ILE A 73 -6.68 -4.26 -1.01
N GLN A 74 -7.22 -4.95 -2.00
CA GLN A 74 -6.73 -4.90 -3.37
C GLN A 74 -7.27 -3.68 -4.11
N CYS A 75 -6.38 -2.94 -4.77
CA CYS A 75 -6.75 -1.94 -5.78
C CYS A 75 -7.63 -2.59 -6.84
N GLY A 76 -8.70 -1.91 -7.24
CA GLY A 76 -9.69 -2.45 -8.18
C GLY A 76 -10.55 -3.58 -7.63
N ASN A 77 -10.48 -3.87 -6.31
CA ASN A 77 -11.30 -4.89 -5.62
C ASN A 77 -11.27 -6.27 -6.29
N GLY A 78 -10.11 -6.70 -6.82
CA GLY A 78 -9.93 -7.98 -7.48
C GLY A 78 -10.31 -8.02 -8.97
N ASP A 79 -10.86 -6.95 -9.52
CA ASP A 79 -11.09 -6.81 -10.96
C ASP A 79 -9.81 -6.31 -11.63
N ALA A 80 -9.28 -7.08 -12.59
CA ALA A 80 -7.99 -6.79 -13.24
C ALA A 80 -8.04 -5.50 -14.09
N ILE A 81 -9.18 -5.20 -14.72
CA ILE A 81 -9.34 -4.00 -15.56
C ILE A 81 -9.43 -2.77 -14.68
N ALA A 82 -10.24 -2.83 -13.62
CA ALA A 82 -10.33 -1.76 -12.64
C ALA A 82 -8.98 -1.53 -11.95
N ALA A 83 -8.27 -2.58 -11.55
CA ALA A 83 -6.95 -2.47 -10.95
C ALA A 83 -5.95 -1.78 -11.87
N ALA A 84 -5.87 -2.18 -13.14
CA ALA A 84 -4.98 -1.57 -14.12
C ALA A 84 -5.32 -0.08 -14.36
N ARG A 85 -6.61 0.25 -14.48
CA ARG A 85 -7.07 1.63 -14.68
C ARG A 85 -6.78 2.51 -13.44
N GLU A 86 -7.11 2.01 -12.26
CA GLU A 86 -6.96 2.78 -11.01
C GLU A 86 -5.50 2.85 -10.57
N GLN A 87 -4.65 1.90 -10.97
CA GLN A 87 -3.20 2.00 -10.79
C GLN A 87 -2.62 3.24 -11.48
N TRP A 88 -3.09 3.60 -12.69
CA TRP A 88 -2.68 4.82 -13.38
C TRP A 88 -3.20 6.11 -12.72
N ASN A 89 -4.19 6.00 -11.84
CA ASN A 89 -4.71 7.06 -11.01
C ASN A 89 -4.21 6.97 -9.55
N ASP A 90 -3.11 6.25 -9.35
CA ASP A 90 -2.48 6.07 -8.03
C ASP A 90 -3.43 5.44 -6.97
N GLY A 91 -4.21 4.43 -7.38
CA GLY A 91 -5.26 3.82 -6.54
C GLY A 91 -4.77 3.20 -5.24
N SER A 92 -3.52 2.70 -5.19
CA SER A 92 -2.89 2.20 -3.96
C SER A 92 -2.07 3.26 -3.23
N ASN A 93 -1.86 4.45 -3.82
CA ASN A 93 -1.10 5.56 -3.23
C ASN A 93 -2.01 6.45 -2.37
N THR A 94 -2.51 5.90 -1.29
CA THR A 94 -3.42 6.58 -0.36
C THR A 94 -2.65 7.27 0.76
N LEU A 95 -3.08 8.45 1.17
CA LEU A 95 -2.53 9.16 2.33
C LEU A 95 -3.33 8.79 3.58
N ALA A 96 -2.74 8.04 4.49
CA ALA A 96 -3.31 7.81 5.81
C ALA A 96 -3.04 9.01 6.72
N ILE A 97 -4.09 9.68 7.17
CA ILE A 97 -4.01 10.84 8.09
C ILE A 97 -4.30 10.46 9.55
N ALA A 98 -4.89 9.30 9.75
CA ALA A 98 -5.07 8.63 11.04
C ALA A 98 -5.29 7.13 10.77
N PRO A 99 -5.18 6.24 11.77
CA PRO A 99 -5.55 4.83 11.61
C PRO A 99 -6.96 4.70 11.05
N GLY A 100 -7.11 4.00 9.94
CA GLY A 100 -8.40 3.80 9.29
C GLY A 100 -9.02 5.03 8.60
N VAL A 101 -8.28 6.15 8.49
CA VAL A 101 -8.74 7.36 7.79
C VAL A 101 -7.77 7.71 6.67
N VAL A 102 -8.26 7.66 5.43
CA VAL A 102 -7.42 7.82 4.24
C VAL A 102 -7.95 8.89 3.30
N VAL A 103 -7.03 9.59 2.65
CA VAL A 103 -7.31 10.50 1.53
C VAL A 103 -6.95 9.80 0.23
N THR A 104 -7.86 9.83 -0.74
CA THR A 104 -7.73 9.17 -2.05
C THR A 104 -8.24 10.10 -3.15
N TYR A 105 -7.93 9.76 -4.41
CA TYR A 105 -8.56 10.45 -5.53
C TYR A 105 -9.95 9.87 -5.83
N ASP A 106 -10.89 10.76 -6.17
CA ASP A 106 -12.28 10.45 -6.54
C ASP A 106 -12.39 9.47 -7.73
N ARG A 107 -11.39 9.48 -8.63
CA ARG A 107 -11.33 8.60 -9.80
C ARG A 107 -11.15 7.11 -9.48
N ASN A 108 -10.69 6.79 -8.28
CA ASN A 108 -10.42 5.42 -7.83
C ASN A 108 -11.66 4.80 -7.17
N TYR A 109 -12.82 4.95 -7.78
CA TYR A 109 -14.10 4.66 -7.14
C TYR A 109 -14.28 3.18 -6.76
N VAL A 110 -13.70 2.23 -7.52
CA VAL A 110 -13.77 0.80 -7.18
C VAL A 110 -12.91 0.50 -5.94
N THR A 111 -11.69 1.03 -5.91
CA THR A 111 -10.79 0.91 -4.74
C THR A 111 -11.38 1.65 -3.53
N ASN A 112 -11.90 2.86 -3.72
CA ASN A 112 -12.51 3.65 -2.64
C ASN A 112 -13.68 2.90 -2.00
N GLU A 113 -14.50 2.24 -2.79
CA GLU A 113 -15.60 1.41 -2.28
C GLU A 113 -15.09 0.17 -1.53
N ALA A 114 -14.02 -0.48 -2.02
CA ALA A 114 -13.40 -1.60 -1.32
C ALA A 114 -12.82 -1.17 0.04
N LEU A 115 -12.20 0.01 0.11
CA LEU A 115 -11.70 0.61 1.34
C LEU A 115 -12.84 0.88 2.34
N ARG A 116 -13.97 1.46 1.88
CA ARG A 116 -15.16 1.69 2.73
C ARG A 116 -15.75 0.38 3.26
N LYS A 117 -15.86 -0.64 2.41
CA LYS A 117 -16.32 -1.98 2.82
C LYS A 117 -15.40 -2.65 3.86
N ALA A 118 -14.11 -2.33 3.82
CA ALA A 118 -13.14 -2.76 4.83
C ALA A 118 -13.19 -1.94 6.13
N GLY A 119 -14.14 -1.00 6.25
CA GLY A 119 -14.39 -0.19 7.45
C GLY A 119 -13.53 1.08 7.55
N LEU A 120 -12.87 1.51 6.46
CA LEU A 120 -12.10 2.75 6.47
C LEU A 120 -12.98 3.97 6.18
N LYS A 121 -12.63 5.09 6.80
CA LYS A 121 -13.15 6.41 6.42
C LYS A 121 -12.35 6.93 5.22
N VAL A 122 -13.00 7.02 4.06
CA VAL A 122 -12.39 7.47 2.81
C VAL A 122 -12.79 8.92 2.54
N ILE A 123 -11.79 9.80 2.48
CA ILE A 123 -11.92 11.20 2.10
C ILE A 123 -11.48 11.32 0.65
N GLU A 124 -12.42 11.60 -0.23
CA GLU A 124 -12.14 11.78 -1.64
C GLU A 124 -11.77 13.22 -1.95
N VAL A 125 -10.73 13.37 -2.76
CA VAL A 125 -10.32 14.67 -3.32
C VAL A 125 -10.30 14.58 -4.84
N SER A 126 -10.60 15.68 -5.52
CA SER A 126 -10.55 15.69 -6.98
C SER A 126 -9.12 15.54 -7.47
N GLY A 127 -8.90 14.47 -8.25
CA GLY A 127 -7.59 14.12 -8.80
C GLY A 127 -7.32 14.67 -10.20
N SER A 128 -8.28 15.34 -10.84
CA SER A 128 -8.17 15.75 -12.26
C SER A 128 -6.96 16.65 -12.54
N GLU A 129 -6.72 17.63 -11.70
CA GLU A 129 -5.57 18.55 -11.84
C GLU A 129 -4.36 18.07 -11.04
N LEU A 130 -4.56 17.57 -9.83
CA LEU A 130 -3.48 17.06 -8.98
C LEU A 130 -2.74 15.90 -9.65
N GLY A 131 -3.45 14.98 -10.29
CA GLY A 131 -2.87 13.84 -11.01
C GLY A 131 -1.94 14.23 -12.17
N ARG A 132 -2.03 15.47 -12.69
CA ARG A 132 -1.08 15.99 -13.67
C ARG A 132 0.34 16.13 -13.12
N GLY A 133 0.49 16.33 -11.82
CA GLY A 133 1.76 16.35 -11.10
C GLY A 133 2.43 14.98 -10.97
N ARG A 134 1.75 13.91 -11.44
CA ARG A 134 2.23 12.53 -11.42
C ARG A 134 2.48 11.99 -10.02
N GLY A 135 1.48 12.05 -9.18
CA GLY A 135 1.55 11.43 -7.86
C GLY A 135 0.18 11.30 -7.23
N GLY A 136 0.01 10.28 -6.41
CA GLY A 136 -1.17 10.10 -5.57
C GLY A 136 -1.15 11.03 -4.35
N PRO A 137 -2.20 11.01 -3.54
CA PRO A 137 -2.29 11.88 -2.36
C PRO A 137 -1.11 11.72 -1.40
N ARG A 138 -0.55 10.50 -1.27
CA ARG A 138 0.63 10.27 -0.43
C ARG A 138 1.90 10.88 -1.04
N CYS A 139 2.14 10.69 -2.33
CA CYS A 139 3.29 11.25 -3.04
C CYS A 139 3.32 12.78 -2.99
N MET A 140 2.15 13.41 -3.02
CA MET A 140 2.00 14.87 -3.04
C MET A 140 1.91 15.49 -1.64
N SER A 141 2.14 14.71 -0.58
CA SER A 141 2.09 15.15 0.80
C SER A 141 3.45 14.97 1.48
N MET A 142 3.78 15.86 2.39
CA MET A 142 4.94 15.77 3.26
C MET A 142 4.49 16.00 4.71
N PRO A 143 4.43 14.98 5.55
CA PRO A 143 4.09 15.14 6.95
C PRO A 143 5.18 15.95 7.66
N LEU A 144 4.80 17.06 8.29
CA LEU A 144 5.71 17.87 9.11
C LEU A 144 5.76 17.36 10.56
N PHE A 145 4.63 16.82 11.02
CA PHE A 145 4.50 16.27 12.35
C PHE A 145 3.53 15.07 12.32
N ARG A 146 3.82 14.06 13.12
CA ARG A 146 2.93 12.92 13.38
C ARG A 146 2.90 12.67 14.88
N GLU A 147 1.71 12.52 15.42
CA GLU A 147 1.50 12.12 16.80
C GLU A 147 1.80 10.63 16.99
N GLU A 148 2.31 10.27 18.14
CA GLU A 148 2.37 8.87 18.58
C GLU A 148 0.96 8.39 18.94
N ILE A 149 0.56 7.22 18.40
CA ILE A 149 -0.79 6.64 18.56
C ILE A 149 -0.75 5.17 19.01
#